data_8cecfe72ba5cf65d3e280da1eb3423b0
#
_entry.id   8cecfe72ba5cf65d3e280da1eb3423b0
#
_cell.length_a   1.000
_cell.length_b   1.000
_cell.length_c   1.000
_cell.angle_alpha   90.00
_cell.angle_beta   90.00
_cell.angle_gamma   90.00
#
_symmetry.space_group_name_H-M   'P 1'
#
loop_
_entity.id
_entity.type
_entity.pdbx_description
1 polymer ?
#
loop_
_entity_poly.entity_id
_entity_poly.type
_entity_poly.pdbx_seq_one_letter_code
_entity_poly.pdbx_strand_id
1 'polypeptide(L)'
;MSFPRVFVAIPAMDELSSLPVTLSDLSAQTYSPDQVWVCVNQPDAWWHDADHRRICEDNQKTIDFLKHYQCLALEVLDCASPGRGWQGRKTGVGWARKTLFSKILEQADAEDILVSLDADTRVRPGYIASLLRSFSEHPEWPALAVPYYHPLSGGEAMDRAMLRYELYMRSYAVNMLLTDTPYQYTALGSAIVMRAGALRKIGGITPYQSGEDFYLLQKFCKMSPIGTTNGEMVYPATRISDRVPFGTGPAIRQGMDGLDTSYPIFHHQLWNPVREAIALLPKLYREDCQNDFLDFLQCQFQEADLWGPIRKNAKDLPHFIHAFHEKADGLRILQYVRRSHARQPMSDEQALRENLSTWIPEKLPPWFEEDCCFQTLTLEQLNHLRNLLFEEESRLHQQKNASPR
;
A
#
# COMPACT_ATOMS: atom_id res chain seq x y z
N MET A 1 -3.30 8.92 31.74
CA MET A 1 -2.45 8.73 30.54
C MET A 1 -2.84 9.80 29.57
N SER A 2 -1.91 10.55 29.00
CA SER A 2 -2.19 11.50 27.91
C SER A 2 -2.59 10.71 26.67
N PHE A 3 -3.52 11.23 25.87
CA PHE A 3 -3.81 10.68 24.56
C PHE A 3 -2.56 10.74 23.67
N PRO A 4 -2.33 9.74 22.80
CA PRO A 4 -1.22 9.80 21.86
C PRO A 4 -1.37 10.99 20.93
N ARG A 5 -0.29 11.70 20.65
CA ARG A 5 -0.27 12.77 19.65
C ARG A 5 -0.32 12.18 18.24
N VAL A 6 -0.91 12.92 17.33
CA VAL A 6 -1.04 12.53 15.92
C VAL A 6 -0.21 13.47 15.03
N PHE A 7 0.77 12.91 14.37
CA PHE A 7 1.63 13.60 13.39
C PHE A 7 1.27 13.15 11.99
N VAL A 8 0.97 14.08 11.10
CA VAL A 8 0.71 13.79 9.68
C VAL A 8 1.95 14.18 8.87
N ALA A 9 2.44 13.26 8.04
CA ALA A 9 3.62 13.40 7.20
C ALA A 9 3.22 13.41 5.72
N ILE A 10 3.47 14.53 5.03
CA ILE A 10 3.06 14.76 3.64
C ILE A 10 4.28 15.06 2.77
N PRO A 11 4.73 14.15 1.90
CA PRO A 11 5.66 14.47 0.83
C PRO A 11 4.95 15.30 -0.26
N ALA A 12 5.57 16.37 -0.73
CA ALA A 12 5.02 17.24 -1.76
C ALA A 12 6.07 17.55 -2.84
N MET A 13 5.72 17.35 -4.10
CA MET A 13 6.49 17.75 -5.26
C MET A 13 5.52 18.01 -6.41
N ASP A 14 5.47 19.27 -6.91
CA ASP A 14 4.50 19.69 -7.94
C ASP A 14 3.04 19.47 -7.48
N GLU A 15 2.72 19.98 -6.27
CA GLU A 15 1.45 19.70 -5.58
C GLU A 15 0.69 20.96 -5.13
N LEU A 16 1.03 22.13 -5.65
CA LEU A 16 0.35 23.37 -5.28
C LEU A 16 -1.17 23.32 -5.55
N SER A 17 -1.58 22.60 -6.58
CA SER A 17 -3.00 22.45 -6.94
C SER A 17 -3.80 21.54 -6.00
N SER A 18 -3.14 20.54 -5.40
CA SER A 18 -3.80 19.47 -4.62
C SER A 18 -3.65 19.67 -3.11
N LEU A 19 -2.45 20.04 -2.66
CA LEU A 19 -2.10 20.17 -1.25
C LEU A 19 -3.04 21.09 -0.45
N PRO A 20 -3.50 22.26 -0.95
CA PRO A 20 -4.43 23.11 -0.22
C PRO A 20 -5.73 22.41 0.16
N VAL A 21 -6.22 21.51 -0.71
CA VAL A 21 -7.45 20.75 -0.47
C VAL A 21 -7.22 19.68 0.59
N THR A 22 -6.11 18.95 0.53
CA THR A 22 -5.71 17.95 1.54
C THR A 22 -5.54 18.62 2.92
N LEU A 23 -4.89 19.80 3.00
CA LEU A 23 -4.76 20.56 4.25
C LEU A 23 -6.11 21.07 4.77
N SER A 24 -7.02 21.46 3.88
CA SER A 24 -8.40 21.82 4.25
C SER A 24 -9.14 20.65 4.88
N ASP A 25 -9.02 19.44 4.33
CA ASP A 25 -9.60 18.23 4.90
C ASP A 25 -9.03 17.93 6.30
N LEU A 26 -7.72 18.12 6.47
CA LEU A 26 -7.06 17.94 7.77
C LEU A 26 -7.47 19.00 8.79
N SER A 27 -7.72 20.24 8.38
CA SER A 27 -8.21 21.30 9.27
C SER A 27 -9.67 21.11 9.68
N ALA A 28 -10.45 20.38 8.87
CA ALA A 28 -11.85 20.05 9.12
C ALA A 28 -12.04 18.75 9.93
N GLN A 29 -10.97 18.13 10.44
CA GLN A 29 -11.09 16.91 11.23
C GLN A 29 -11.81 17.12 12.56
N THR A 30 -12.67 16.16 12.96
CA THR A 30 -13.34 16.18 14.28
C THR A 30 -12.37 16.04 15.44
N TYR A 31 -11.20 15.43 15.21
CA TYR A 31 -10.04 15.43 16.07
C TYR A 31 -8.87 15.98 15.26
N SER A 32 -8.41 17.18 15.57
CA SER A 32 -7.31 17.81 14.85
C SER A 32 -6.00 17.04 15.04
N PRO A 33 -5.18 16.88 14.00
CA PRO A 33 -3.83 16.39 14.20
C PRO A 33 -3.04 17.37 15.05
N ASP A 34 -2.14 16.87 15.92
CA ASP A 34 -1.30 17.72 16.77
C ASP A 34 -0.28 18.51 15.94
N GLN A 35 0.21 17.90 14.85
CA GLN A 35 1.13 18.56 13.94
C GLN A 35 1.08 17.96 12.54
N VAL A 36 1.19 18.78 11.51
CA VAL A 36 1.32 18.40 10.10
C VAL A 36 2.70 18.78 9.59
N TRP A 37 3.42 17.82 9.06
CA TRP A 37 4.74 18.01 8.47
C TRP A 37 4.66 17.87 6.96
N VAL A 38 5.12 18.88 6.22
CA VAL A 38 5.17 18.87 4.76
C VAL A 38 6.63 18.95 4.30
N CYS A 39 7.08 17.95 3.54
CA CYS A 39 8.39 17.98 2.89
C CYS A 39 8.21 18.35 1.42
N VAL A 40 8.50 19.61 1.08
CA VAL A 40 8.55 20.05 -0.32
C VAL A 40 9.92 19.69 -0.88
N ASN A 41 9.96 18.89 -1.93
CA ASN A 41 11.22 18.26 -2.33
C ASN A 41 11.38 18.17 -3.85
N GLN A 42 12.62 18.24 -4.30
CA GLN A 42 13.07 18.02 -5.68
C GLN A 42 14.57 17.81 -5.74
N PRO A 43 15.14 17.28 -6.83
CA PRO A 43 16.57 17.34 -7.10
C PRO A 43 17.05 18.79 -7.24
N ASP A 44 18.17 19.16 -6.60
CA ASP A 44 18.71 20.50 -6.67
C ASP A 44 19.15 20.89 -8.09
N ALA A 45 19.64 19.91 -8.86
CA ALA A 45 20.03 20.08 -10.26
C ALA A 45 18.90 20.58 -11.17
N TRP A 46 17.63 20.37 -10.82
CA TRP A 46 16.48 20.83 -11.61
C TRP A 46 16.38 22.34 -11.75
N TRP A 47 16.99 23.09 -10.86
CA TRP A 47 17.09 24.55 -10.99
C TRP A 47 17.88 25.00 -12.24
N HIS A 48 18.74 24.14 -12.75
CA HIS A 48 19.57 24.37 -13.94
C HIS A 48 19.03 23.64 -15.18
N ASP A 49 17.86 23.01 -15.09
CA ASP A 49 17.22 22.25 -16.15
C ASP A 49 15.91 22.94 -16.59
N ALA A 50 15.86 23.34 -17.86
CA ALA A 50 14.72 24.05 -18.42
C ALA A 50 13.43 23.20 -18.38
N ASP A 51 13.53 21.90 -18.56
CA ASP A 51 12.39 20.97 -18.60
C ASP A 51 11.72 20.83 -17.22
N HIS A 52 12.48 21.04 -16.13
CA HIS A 52 11.97 20.93 -14.77
C HIS A 52 11.65 22.28 -14.12
N ARG A 53 11.88 23.40 -14.85
CA ARG A 53 11.71 24.76 -14.30
C ARG A 53 10.32 25.01 -13.72
N ARG A 54 9.28 24.54 -14.42
CA ARG A 54 7.89 24.65 -13.94
C ARG A 54 7.68 24.00 -12.58
N ILE A 55 8.25 22.81 -12.37
CA ILE A 55 8.14 22.07 -11.10
C ILE A 55 8.86 22.84 -9.97
N CYS A 56 10.05 23.38 -10.25
CA CYS A 56 10.79 24.19 -9.29
C CYS A 56 9.98 25.42 -8.84
N GLU A 57 9.34 26.10 -9.79
CA GLU A 57 8.51 27.28 -9.50
C GLU A 57 7.22 26.91 -8.74
N ASP A 58 6.59 25.77 -9.06
CA ASP A 58 5.44 25.25 -8.30
C ASP A 58 5.84 24.95 -6.85
N ASN A 59 6.97 24.26 -6.65
CA ASN A 59 7.49 23.96 -5.32
C ASN A 59 7.81 25.21 -4.50
N GLN A 60 8.34 26.29 -5.12
CA GLN A 60 8.55 27.57 -4.41
C GLN A 60 7.22 28.20 -3.98
N LYS A 61 6.24 28.23 -4.89
CA LYS A 61 4.90 28.72 -4.56
C LYS A 61 4.25 27.87 -3.46
N THR A 62 4.47 26.56 -3.48
CA THR A 62 4.00 25.64 -2.43
C THR A 62 4.63 26.00 -1.07
N ILE A 63 5.95 26.23 -1.02
CA ILE A 63 6.63 26.66 0.21
C ILE A 63 6.08 28.00 0.70
N ASP A 64 5.88 28.97 -0.19
CA ASP A 64 5.34 30.28 0.17
C ASP A 64 3.89 30.20 0.63
N PHE A 65 3.06 29.36 0.00
CA PHE A 65 1.70 29.07 0.48
C PHE A 65 1.72 28.49 1.91
N LEU A 66 2.57 27.49 2.17
CA LEU A 66 2.68 26.83 3.47
C LEU A 66 3.13 27.77 4.60
N LYS A 67 4.04 28.73 4.33
CA LYS A 67 4.46 29.73 5.31
C LYS A 67 3.32 30.63 5.82
N HIS A 68 2.31 30.81 5.00
CA HIS A 68 1.15 31.67 5.32
C HIS A 68 -0.07 30.86 5.79
N TYR A 69 0.01 29.54 5.83
CA TYR A 69 -1.10 28.68 6.24
C TYR A 69 -1.20 28.61 7.76
N GLN A 70 -2.35 29.02 8.33
CA GLN A 70 -2.51 29.16 9.78
C GLN A 70 -3.57 28.23 10.41
N CYS A 71 -4.26 27.43 9.60
CA CYS A 71 -5.36 26.59 10.11
C CYS A 71 -4.91 25.31 10.82
N LEU A 72 -3.61 24.97 10.75
CA LEU A 72 -3.01 23.79 11.37
C LEU A 72 -1.66 24.15 11.99
N ALA A 73 -1.24 23.41 13.02
CA ALA A 73 0.14 23.42 13.49
C ALA A 73 1.01 22.73 12.41
N LEU A 74 1.68 23.55 11.59
CA LEU A 74 2.34 23.08 10.37
C LEU A 74 3.85 23.32 10.43
N GLU A 75 4.63 22.28 10.06
CA GLU A 75 6.07 22.33 9.90
C GLU A 75 6.47 22.06 8.44
N VAL A 76 7.36 22.88 7.91
CA VAL A 76 7.79 22.77 6.50
C VAL A 76 9.25 22.39 6.42
N LEU A 77 9.52 21.24 5.80
CA LEU A 77 10.87 20.83 5.42
C LEU A 77 11.13 21.28 3.99
N ASP A 78 11.88 22.33 3.84
CA ASP A 78 12.30 22.85 2.54
C ASP A 78 13.49 22.05 2.00
N CYS A 79 13.17 21.11 1.11
CA CYS A 79 14.12 20.32 0.33
C CYS A 79 13.97 20.62 -1.18
N ALA A 80 13.58 21.85 -1.54
CA ALA A 80 13.31 22.27 -2.93
C ALA A 80 13.92 23.62 -3.30
N SER A 81 14.13 24.55 -2.36
CA SER A 81 14.75 25.85 -2.66
C SER A 81 16.17 25.69 -3.20
N PRO A 82 16.70 26.64 -4.00
CA PRO A 82 18.05 26.57 -4.55
C PRO A 82 19.09 26.27 -3.47
N GLY A 83 19.92 25.23 -3.68
CA GLY A 83 20.92 24.76 -2.73
C GLY A 83 20.38 23.91 -1.57
N ARG A 84 19.06 23.68 -1.49
CA ARG A 84 18.41 22.82 -0.47
C ARG A 84 17.83 21.53 -1.04
N GLY A 85 17.75 21.42 -2.38
CA GLY A 85 17.26 20.23 -3.07
C GLY A 85 18.10 18.98 -2.84
N TRP A 86 17.54 17.83 -3.21
CA TRP A 86 18.23 16.56 -3.08
C TRP A 86 19.48 16.50 -3.98
N GLN A 87 20.55 15.91 -3.47
CA GLN A 87 21.80 15.72 -4.21
C GLN A 87 22.11 14.24 -4.45
N GLY A 88 22.69 13.94 -5.60
CA GLY A 88 23.14 12.61 -5.98
C GLY A 88 21.97 11.63 -6.12
N ARG A 89 22.03 10.49 -5.43
CA ARG A 89 21.01 9.43 -5.48
C ARG A 89 19.88 9.61 -4.47
N LYS A 90 19.91 10.66 -3.65
CA LYS A 90 18.87 10.96 -2.68
C LYS A 90 17.74 11.70 -3.40
N THR A 91 16.83 10.97 -4.01
CA THR A 91 15.69 11.54 -4.76
C THR A 91 14.44 10.72 -4.56
N GLY A 92 13.27 11.33 -4.80
CA GLY A 92 11.97 10.66 -4.82
C GLY A 92 11.26 10.58 -3.47
N VAL A 93 10.04 10.05 -3.54
CA VAL A 93 9.09 10.02 -2.41
C VAL A 93 9.60 9.25 -1.19
N GLY A 94 10.37 8.18 -1.41
CA GLY A 94 10.95 7.41 -0.29
C GLY A 94 11.92 8.22 0.56
N TRP A 95 12.71 9.12 -0.05
CA TRP A 95 13.58 10.03 0.69
C TRP A 95 12.80 11.14 1.41
N ALA A 96 11.74 11.66 0.79
CA ALA A 96 10.87 12.63 1.43
C ALA A 96 10.19 12.04 2.68
N ARG A 97 9.61 10.83 2.58
CA ARG A 97 9.03 10.11 3.72
C ARG A 97 10.08 9.80 4.79
N LYS A 98 11.28 9.35 4.40
CA LYS A 98 12.36 9.11 5.36
C LYS A 98 12.72 10.37 6.13
N THR A 99 12.83 11.50 5.46
CA THR A 99 13.18 12.79 6.09
C THR A 99 12.07 13.22 7.05
N LEU A 100 10.81 13.16 6.62
CA LEU A 100 9.63 13.46 7.45
C LEU A 100 9.59 12.58 8.70
N PHE A 101 9.64 11.27 8.52
CA PHE A 101 9.56 10.34 9.65
C PHE A 101 10.72 10.53 10.62
N SER A 102 11.95 10.75 10.11
CA SER A 102 13.12 11.00 10.97
C SER A 102 12.92 12.25 11.82
N LYS A 103 12.41 13.34 11.24
CA LYS A 103 12.14 14.60 11.96
C LYS A 103 11.03 14.47 12.97
N ILE A 104 9.94 13.80 12.64
CA ILE A 104 8.83 13.54 13.58
C ILE A 104 9.34 12.68 14.74
N LEU A 105 10.13 11.64 14.47
CA LEU A 105 10.66 10.76 15.51
C LEU A 105 11.62 11.46 16.49
N GLU A 106 12.21 12.60 16.16
CA GLU A 106 13.04 13.39 17.08
C GLU A 106 12.23 13.89 18.30
N GLN A 107 10.90 14.07 18.14
CA GLN A 107 10.02 14.62 19.18
C GLN A 107 8.83 13.73 19.58
N ALA A 108 8.54 12.68 18.79
CA ALA A 108 7.42 11.78 19.06
C ALA A 108 7.73 10.83 20.22
N ASP A 109 6.77 10.54 21.09
CA ASP A 109 6.83 9.47 22.07
C ASP A 109 6.52 8.12 21.44
N ALA A 110 6.74 7.01 22.15
CA ALA A 110 6.58 5.67 21.58
C ALA A 110 5.15 5.36 21.12
N GLU A 111 4.16 5.87 21.85
CA GLU A 111 2.74 5.64 21.59
C GLU A 111 2.12 6.64 20.60
N ASP A 112 2.84 7.71 20.24
CA ASP A 112 2.38 8.68 19.27
C ASP A 112 2.16 8.04 17.89
N ILE A 113 1.20 8.58 17.15
CA ILE A 113 0.75 8.06 15.87
C ILE A 113 1.31 8.90 14.73
N LEU A 114 1.97 8.26 13.77
CA LEU A 114 2.41 8.85 12.52
C LEU A 114 1.48 8.41 11.39
N VAL A 115 0.93 9.38 10.68
CA VAL A 115 0.08 9.20 9.49
C VAL A 115 0.89 9.58 8.27
N SER A 116 1.12 8.63 7.36
CA SER A 116 1.65 8.91 6.02
C SER A 116 0.49 9.22 5.08
N LEU A 117 0.48 10.43 4.54
CA LEU A 117 -0.57 10.90 3.63
C LEU A 117 0.08 11.59 2.43
N ASP A 118 -0.43 11.35 1.21
CA ASP A 118 0.06 12.06 0.02
C ASP A 118 -0.66 13.42 -0.14
N ALA A 119 0.01 14.35 -0.79
CA ALA A 119 -0.47 15.73 -0.94
C ALA A 119 -1.76 15.87 -1.79
N ASP A 120 -2.17 14.81 -2.48
CA ASP A 120 -3.37 14.73 -3.32
C ASP A 120 -4.44 13.76 -2.78
N THR A 121 -4.27 13.30 -1.54
CA THR A 121 -5.19 12.35 -0.92
C THR A 121 -6.21 13.05 -0.05
N ARG A 122 -7.49 12.80 -0.29
CA ARG A 122 -8.62 13.32 0.47
C ARG A 122 -8.96 12.41 1.65
N VAL A 123 -9.44 13.01 2.72
CA VAL A 123 -9.91 12.31 3.92
C VAL A 123 -11.19 12.94 4.44
N ARG A 124 -12.08 12.14 5.05
CA ARG A 124 -13.31 12.64 5.66
C ARG A 124 -13.05 13.18 7.06
N PRO A 125 -13.97 14.01 7.62
CA PRO A 125 -13.78 14.64 8.94
C PRO A 125 -13.58 13.66 10.10
N GLY A 126 -14.03 12.40 10.00
CA GLY A 126 -13.87 11.37 11.02
C GLY A 126 -12.54 10.60 10.95
N TYR A 127 -11.67 10.90 9.99
CA TYR A 127 -10.49 10.07 9.69
C TYR A 127 -9.53 9.94 10.88
N ILE A 128 -9.03 11.04 11.42
CA ILE A 128 -8.08 11.02 12.55
C ILE A 128 -8.71 10.37 13.80
N ALA A 129 -9.96 10.69 14.11
CA ALA A 129 -10.67 10.09 15.24
C ALA A 129 -10.83 8.56 15.09
N SER A 130 -11.07 8.08 13.85
CA SER A 130 -11.17 6.64 13.59
C SER A 130 -9.83 5.91 13.73
N LEU A 131 -8.72 6.55 13.35
CA LEU A 131 -7.38 5.99 13.55
C LEU A 131 -7.07 5.82 15.05
N LEU A 132 -7.31 6.86 15.85
CA LEU A 132 -7.10 6.79 17.30
C LEU A 132 -7.94 5.69 17.95
N ARG A 133 -9.19 5.52 17.50
CA ARG A 133 -10.06 4.44 17.97
C ARG A 133 -9.47 3.07 17.61
N SER A 134 -9.07 2.85 16.35
CA SER A 134 -8.48 1.59 15.91
C SER A 134 -7.23 1.20 16.72
N PHE A 135 -6.34 2.15 16.99
CA PHE A 135 -5.16 1.88 17.82
C PHE A 135 -5.47 1.72 19.32
N SER A 136 -6.57 2.29 19.79
CA SER A 136 -7.05 2.10 21.17
C SER A 136 -7.68 0.72 21.36
N GLU A 137 -8.46 0.26 20.38
CA GLU A 137 -9.11 -1.06 20.37
C GLU A 137 -8.10 -2.19 20.12
N HIS A 138 -7.00 -1.88 19.41
CA HIS A 138 -5.94 -2.82 19.04
C HIS A 138 -4.55 -2.32 19.45
N PRO A 139 -4.25 -2.33 20.76
CA PRO A 139 -2.96 -1.86 21.26
C PRO A 139 -1.77 -2.69 20.77
N GLU A 140 -2.00 -3.90 20.31
CA GLU A 140 -0.99 -4.80 19.72
C GLU A 140 -0.57 -4.41 18.30
N TRP A 141 -1.35 -3.59 17.57
CA TRP A 141 -0.99 -3.21 16.22
C TRP A 141 0.17 -2.21 16.19
N PRO A 142 1.28 -2.56 15.52
CA PRO A 142 2.40 -1.63 15.31
C PRO A 142 2.10 -0.60 14.21
N ALA A 143 1.25 -0.99 13.25
CA ALA A 143 0.85 -0.20 12.10
C ALA A 143 -0.53 -0.62 11.60
N LEU A 144 -1.10 0.22 10.76
CA LEU A 144 -2.39 0.05 10.09
C LEU A 144 -2.23 0.39 8.61
N ALA A 145 -2.59 -0.54 7.73
CA ALA A 145 -2.85 -0.27 6.32
C ALA A 145 -4.31 0.15 6.18
N VAL A 146 -4.53 1.45 5.98
CA VAL A 146 -5.88 2.04 5.94
C VAL A 146 -6.60 1.63 4.65
N PRO A 147 -7.90 1.30 4.68
CA PRO A 147 -8.69 1.10 3.46
C PRO A 147 -8.64 2.33 2.54
N TYR A 148 -8.75 2.10 1.25
CA TYR A 148 -8.66 3.14 0.23
C TYR A 148 -9.75 3.00 -0.83
N TYR A 149 -10.04 4.10 -1.52
CA TYR A 149 -10.95 4.11 -2.66
C TYR A 149 -10.61 5.30 -3.56
N HIS A 150 -10.28 5.05 -4.84
CA HIS A 150 -9.99 6.13 -5.77
C HIS A 150 -11.29 6.69 -6.36
N PRO A 151 -11.57 8.00 -6.17
CA PRO A 151 -12.70 8.64 -6.82
C PRO A 151 -12.46 8.67 -8.35
N LEU A 152 -13.53 8.57 -9.12
CA LEU A 152 -13.45 8.77 -10.57
C LEU A 152 -13.20 10.25 -10.87
N SER A 153 -12.35 10.52 -11.86
CA SER A 153 -11.92 11.88 -12.23
C SER A 153 -12.92 12.60 -13.15
N GLY A 154 -13.82 11.85 -13.78
CA GLY A 154 -14.72 12.33 -14.84
C GLY A 154 -14.12 12.29 -16.26
N GLY A 155 -12.85 11.85 -16.40
CA GLY A 155 -12.20 11.63 -17.69
C GLY A 155 -12.23 10.15 -18.07
N GLU A 156 -12.98 9.78 -19.13
CA GLU A 156 -13.27 8.38 -19.48
C GLU A 156 -12.02 7.49 -19.55
N ALA A 157 -10.99 7.90 -20.28
CA ALA A 157 -9.79 7.09 -20.45
C ALA A 157 -9.02 6.89 -19.15
N MET A 158 -8.92 7.94 -18.33
CA MET A 158 -8.24 7.89 -17.03
C MET A 158 -9.03 7.04 -16.02
N ASP A 159 -10.35 7.20 -16.00
CA ASP A 159 -11.21 6.45 -15.10
C ASP A 159 -11.23 4.97 -15.46
N ARG A 160 -11.24 4.63 -16.74
CA ARG A 160 -11.12 3.25 -17.24
C ARG A 160 -9.80 2.62 -16.81
N ALA A 161 -8.68 3.31 -17.00
CA ALA A 161 -7.36 2.82 -16.59
C ALA A 161 -7.27 2.64 -15.07
N MET A 162 -7.83 3.57 -14.28
CA MET A 162 -7.86 3.44 -12.82
C MET A 162 -8.73 2.27 -12.37
N LEU A 163 -9.93 2.12 -12.93
CA LEU A 163 -10.81 1.00 -12.60
C LEU A 163 -10.13 -0.34 -12.92
N ARG A 164 -9.47 -0.42 -14.10
CA ARG A 164 -8.72 -1.61 -14.49
C ARG A 164 -7.59 -1.94 -13.49
N TYR A 165 -6.85 -0.92 -13.06
CA TYR A 165 -5.80 -1.08 -12.04
C TYR A 165 -6.36 -1.49 -10.67
N GLU A 166 -7.48 -0.90 -10.23
CA GLU A 166 -8.13 -1.30 -8.98
C GLU A 166 -8.69 -2.73 -9.03
N LEU A 167 -9.21 -3.19 -10.18
CA LEU A 167 -9.61 -4.59 -10.34
C LEU A 167 -8.43 -5.54 -10.06
N TYR A 168 -7.24 -5.23 -10.60
CA TYR A 168 -6.02 -5.97 -10.29
C TYR A 168 -5.68 -5.93 -8.79
N MET A 169 -5.58 -4.73 -8.21
CA MET A 169 -5.17 -4.57 -6.81
C MET A 169 -6.11 -5.31 -5.85
N ARG A 170 -7.43 -5.15 -6.04
CA ARG A 170 -8.43 -5.78 -5.16
C ARG A 170 -8.53 -7.27 -5.35
N SER A 171 -8.46 -7.76 -6.60
CA SER A 171 -8.39 -9.21 -6.86
C SER A 171 -7.14 -9.84 -6.21
N TYR A 172 -6.00 -9.15 -6.26
CA TYR A 172 -4.79 -9.57 -5.55
C TYR A 172 -4.99 -9.58 -4.03
N ALA A 173 -5.59 -8.52 -3.46
CA ALA A 173 -5.86 -8.43 -2.03
C ALA A 173 -6.81 -9.54 -1.53
N VAL A 174 -7.90 -9.83 -2.26
CA VAL A 174 -8.81 -10.94 -1.93
C VAL A 174 -8.07 -12.28 -1.93
N ASN A 175 -7.24 -12.56 -2.93
CA ASN A 175 -6.42 -13.76 -2.97
C ASN A 175 -5.45 -13.85 -1.77
N MET A 176 -4.79 -12.76 -1.41
CA MET A 176 -3.91 -12.70 -0.22
C MET A 176 -4.68 -12.98 1.07
N LEU A 177 -5.87 -12.41 1.22
CA LEU A 177 -6.75 -12.65 2.37
C LEU A 177 -7.16 -14.13 2.49
N LEU A 178 -7.48 -14.77 1.37
CA LEU A 178 -7.83 -16.19 1.31
C LEU A 178 -6.63 -17.14 1.50
N THR A 179 -5.41 -16.62 1.54
CA THR A 179 -4.18 -17.43 1.64
C THR A 179 -3.71 -17.63 3.08
N ASP A 180 -4.31 -16.94 4.03
CA ASP A 180 -3.97 -17.00 5.47
C ASP A 180 -2.51 -16.67 5.81
N THR A 181 -1.90 -15.81 5.01
CA THR A 181 -0.57 -15.23 5.25
C THR A 181 -0.67 -13.98 6.13
N PRO A 182 0.37 -13.57 6.88
CA PRO A 182 0.35 -12.30 7.60
C PRO A 182 0.42 -11.06 6.69
N TYR A 183 0.76 -11.21 5.41
CA TYR A 183 0.95 -10.10 4.45
C TYR A 183 -0.34 -9.71 3.73
N GLN A 184 -1.46 -9.63 4.45
CA GLN A 184 -2.81 -9.36 3.94
C GLN A 184 -3.13 -7.87 3.90
N TYR A 185 -2.29 -7.07 3.25
CA TYR A 185 -2.46 -5.63 3.13
C TYR A 185 -2.28 -5.17 1.68
N THR A 186 -2.92 -4.07 1.34
CA THR A 186 -2.57 -3.30 0.15
C THR A 186 -1.63 -2.16 0.53
N ALA A 187 -0.46 -2.10 -0.09
CA ALA A 187 0.51 -1.05 0.17
C ALA A 187 0.21 0.18 -0.67
N LEU A 188 -0.17 1.26 -0.01
CA LEU A 188 -0.32 2.59 -0.60
C LEU A 188 0.36 3.59 0.33
N GLY A 189 1.27 4.40 -0.19
CA GLY A 189 2.03 5.36 0.60
C GLY A 189 1.18 6.36 1.37
N SER A 190 0.00 6.67 0.85
CA SER A 190 -1.01 7.55 1.47
C SER A 190 -1.94 6.85 2.48
N ALA A 191 -1.79 5.54 2.68
CA ALA A 191 -2.70 4.74 3.50
C ALA A 191 -1.97 3.98 4.63
N ILE A 192 -0.87 4.51 5.14
CA ILE A 192 -0.09 3.86 6.20
C ILE A 192 -0.10 4.72 7.46
N VAL A 193 -0.49 4.11 8.56
CA VAL A 193 -0.46 4.73 9.89
C VAL A 193 0.33 3.81 10.83
N MET A 194 1.14 4.37 11.72
CA MET A 194 2.04 3.58 12.55
C MET A 194 2.32 4.24 13.90
N ARG A 195 2.65 3.42 14.90
CA ARG A 195 3.19 3.92 16.18
C ARG A 195 4.65 4.35 16.01
N ALA A 196 5.01 5.48 16.58
CA ALA A 196 6.38 5.98 16.53
C ALA A 196 7.41 4.99 17.11
N GLY A 197 7.06 4.34 18.22
CA GLY A 197 7.91 3.31 18.84
C GLY A 197 8.11 2.09 17.95
N ALA A 198 7.08 1.68 17.22
CA ALA A 198 7.19 0.56 16.29
C ALA A 198 8.07 0.92 15.07
N LEU A 199 7.92 2.14 14.54
CA LEU A 199 8.76 2.63 13.45
C LEU A 199 10.24 2.69 13.85
N ARG A 200 10.56 3.09 15.09
CA ARG A 200 11.95 3.04 15.61
C ARG A 200 12.47 1.60 15.67
N LYS A 201 11.67 0.66 16.17
CA LYS A 201 12.07 -0.76 16.30
C LYS A 201 12.44 -1.41 14.97
N ILE A 202 11.75 -1.09 13.88
CA ILE A 202 12.06 -1.64 12.55
C ILE A 202 13.19 -0.87 11.81
N GLY A 203 13.79 0.14 12.45
CA GLY A 203 14.85 0.97 11.85
C GLY A 203 14.35 1.97 10.80
N GLY A 204 13.06 2.34 10.86
CA GLY A 204 12.48 3.32 9.95
C GLY A 204 12.22 2.79 8.54
N ILE A 205 11.87 3.71 7.63
CA ILE A 205 11.63 3.43 6.22
C ILE A 205 12.96 3.33 5.44
N THR A 206 13.05 2.36 4.53
CA THR A 206 14.13 2.28 3.55
C THR A 206 13.74 3.12 2.33
N PRO A 207 14.53 4.13 1.95
CA PRO A 207 14.12 5.10 0.93
C PRO A 207 14.34 4.54 -0.49
N TYR A 208 13.52 3.61 -0.90
CA TYR A 208 13.47 3.19 -2.30
C TYR A 208 12.87 4.29 -3.17
N GLN A 209 13.18 4.30 -4.46
CA GLN A 209 12.59 5.23 -5.42
C GLN A 209 11.09 4.96 -5.62
N SER A 210 10.66 3.72 -5.43
CA SER A 210 9.26 3.29 -5.51
C SER A 210 9.08 1.98 -4.73
N GLY A 211 7.89 1.73 -4.17
CA GLY A 211 7.56 0.55 -3.38
C GLY A 211 8.11 0.59 -1.95
N GLU A 212 8.57 1.73 -1.48
CA GLU A 212 9.02 1.92 -0.10
C GLU A 212 7.92 1.65 0.92
N ASP A 213 6.68 1.89 0.55
CA ASP A 213 5.45 1.59 1.28
C ASP A 213 5.24 0.08 1.47
N PHE A 214 5.40 -0.69 0.39
CA PHE A 214 5.33 -2.15 0.44
C PHE A 214 6.37 -2.74 1.40
N TYR A 215 7.63 -2.31 1.28
CA TYR A 215 8.70 -2.80 2.16
C TYR A 215 8.53 -2.32 3.60
N LEU A 216 7.95 -1.14 3.82
CA LEU A 216 7.66 -0.63 5.16
C LEU A 216 6.61 -1.51 5.86
N LEU A 217 5.48 -1.77 5.22
CA LEU A 217 4.45 -2.65 5.76
C LEU A 217 4.96 -4.08 5.95
N GLN A 218 5.77 -4.61 5.02
CA GLN A 218 6.39 -5.92 5.17
C GLN A 218 7.30 -6.02 6.41
N LYS A 219 8.07 -4.95 6.73
CA LYS A 219 8.86 -4.90 7.95
C LYS A 219 7.98 -4.96 9.21
N PHE A 220 6.86 -4.23 9.22
CA PHE A 220 5.91 -4.29 10.33
C PHE A 220 5.30 -5.69 10.47
N CYS A 221 4.86 -6.31 9.39
CA CYS A 221 4.31 -7.67 9.40
C CYS A 221 5.31 -8.73 9.91
N LYS A 222 6.60 -8.55 9.64
CA LYS A 222 7.66 -9.42 10.20
C LYS A 222 7.86 -9.22 11.69
N MET A 223 7.46 -8.08 12.25
CA MET A 223 7.54 -7.82 13.68
C MET A 223 6.28 -8.27 14.43
N SER A 224 5.10 -7.96 13.89
CA SER A 224 3.79 -8.26 14.48
C SER A 224 2.69 -8.08 13.43
N PRO A 225 1.52 -8.73 13.59
CA PRO A 225 0.37 -8.46 12.73
C PRO A 225 0.01 -6.97 12.72
N ILE A 226 -0.35 -6.45 11.55
CA ILE A 226 -0.81 -5.07 11.36
C ILE A 226 -2.33 -5.03 11.19
N GLY A 227 -2.93 -3.88 11.50
CA GLY A 227 -4.33 -3.62 11.20
C GLY A 227 -4.57 -3.42 9.70
N THR A 228 -5.76 -3.80 9.24
CA THR A 228 -6.20 -3.63 7.83
C THR A 228 -7.62 -3.11 7.70
N THR A 229 -8.27 -2.78 8.84
CA THR A 229 -9.60 -2.19 8.88
C THR A 229 -9.59 -0.90 9.68
N ASN A 230 -10.41 0.04 9.27
CA ASN A 230 -10.61 1.32 9.94
C ASN A 230 -12.05 1.81 9.66
N GLY A 231 -12.61 2.63 10.55
CA GLY A 231 -13.94 3.20 10.36
C GLY A 231 -14.04 4.21 9.21
N GLU A 232 -12.90 4.75 8.77
CA GLU A 232 -12.76 5.67 7.65
C GLU A 232 -11.68 5.17 6.69
N MET A 233 -11.67 5.71 5.47
CA MET A 233 -10.69 5.36 4.43
C MET A 233 -10.05 6.60 3.83
N VAL A 234 -9.00 6.40 3.05
CA VAL A 234 -8.37 7.46 2.26
C VAL A 234 -8.86 7.43 0.81
N TYR A 235 -8.86 8.60 0.17
CA TYR A 235 -9.30 8.80 -1.22
C TYR A 235 -8.16 9.42 -2.04
N PRO A 236 -7.18 8.62 -2.49
CA PRO A 236 -6.10 9.11 -3.34
C PRO A 236 -6.64 9.61 -4.68
N ALA A 237 -6.03 10.64 -5.24
CA ALA A 237 -6.49 11.19 -6.51
C ALA A 237 -6.22 10.24 -7.68
N THR A 238 -7.18 10.16 -8.61
CA THR A 238 -7.01 9.49 -9.89
C THR A 238 -6.31 10.43 -10.85
N ARG A 239 -5.00 10.27 -11.05
CA ARG A 239 -4.21 11.12 -11.95
C ARG A 239 -2.98 10.39 -12.50
N ILE A 240 -2.51 10.87 -13.66
CA ILE A 240 -1.24 10.43 -14.24
C ILE A 240 -0.09 11.04 -13.43
N SER A 241 0.93 10.25 -13.15
CA SER A 241 2.17 10.71 -12.52
C SER A 241 3.36 9.97 -13.10
N ASP A 242 4.38 10.75 -13.51
CA ASP A 242 5.66 10.23 -14.05
C ASP A 242 6.78 10.21 -13.02
N ARG A 243 6.45 10.53 -11.77
CA ARG A 243 7.44 10.71 -10.70
C ARG A 243 8.08 9.44 -10.21
N VAL A 244 7.46 8.30 -10.47
CA VAL A 244 7.92 6.97 -10.04
C VAL A 244 7.83 5.96 -11.17
N PRO A 245 8.72 4.94 -11.23
CA PRO A 245 8.75 3.96 -12.31
C PRO A 245 7.60 2.94 -12.28
N PHE A 246 6.94 2.76 -11.14
CA PHE A 246 5.77 1.86 -10.97
C PHE A 246 4.85 2.38 -9.85
N GLY A 247 3.62 1.85 -9.77
CA GLY A 247 2.55 2.28 -8.87
C GLY A 247 1.37 2.88 -9.65
N THR A 248 0.45 3.57 -8.95
CA THR A 248 -0.82 4.07 -9.52
C THR A 248 -0.62 4.97 -10.77
N GLY A 249 0.27 5.95 -10.70
CA GLY A 249 0.50 6.87 -11.82
C GLY A 249 0.97 6.19 -13.11
N PRO A 250 2.08 5.42 -13.08
CA PRO A 250 2.52 4.63 -14.23
C PRO A 250 1.50 3.60 -14.71
N ALA A 251 0.73 2.97 -13.80
CA ALA A 251 -0.31 2.02 -14.16
C ALA A 251 -1.43 2.69 -14.98
N ILE A 252 -1.90 3.87 -14.55
CA ILE A 252 -2.89 4.65 -15.28
C ILE A 252 -2.37 5.02 -16.68
N ARG A 253 -1.12 5.47 -16.78
CA ARG A 253 -0.52 5.79 -18.10
C ARG A 253 -0.48 4.58 -19.01
N GLN A 254 0.05 3.45 -18.52
CA GLN A 254 0.11 2.20 -19.30
C GLN A 254 -1.28 1.74 -19.76
N GLY A 255 -2.29 1.84 -18.88
CA GLY A 255 -3.67 1.53 -19.24
C GLY A 255 -4.25 2.46 -20.31
N MET A 256 -3.92 3.75 -20.28
CA MET A 256 -4.31 4.71 -21.32
C MET A 256 -3.61 4.43 -22.66
N ASP A 257 -2.38 3.92 -22.64
CA ASP A 257 -1.61 3.52 -23.82
C ASP A 257 -2.01 2.12 -24.33
N GLY A 258 -2.98 1.46 -23.70
CA GLY A 258 -3.42 0.10 -24.02
C GLY A 258 -2.43 -1.01 -23.65
N LEU A 259 -1.50 -0.74 -22.72
CA LEU A 259 -0.48 -1.67 -22.24
C LEU A 259 -0.87 -2.30 -20.91
N ASP A 260 -2.02 -2.98 -20.84
CA ASP A 260 -2.58 -3.54 -19.58
C ASP A 260 -1.81 -4.75 -19.02
N THR A 261 -0.80 -5.26 -19.74
CA THR A 261 -0.10 -6.50 -19.39
C THR A 261 0.79 -6.42 -18.15
N SER A 262 1.09 -5.22 -17.64
CA SER A 262 1.98 -5.03 -16.49
C SER A 262 1.34 -5.38 -15.14
N TYR A 263 0.01 -5.41 -15.08
CA TYR A 263 -0.78 -5.67 -13.88
C TYR A 263 -1.87 -6.72 -14.14
N PRO A 264 -1.47 -8.00 -14.40
CA PRO A 264 -2.41 -9.06 -14.75
C PRO A 264 -3.28 -9.44 -13.55
N ILE A 265 -4.55 -9.74 -13.79
CA ILE A 265 -5.43 -10.34 -12.78
C ILE A 265 -5.06 -11.82 -12.64
N PHE A 266 -4.56 -12.18 -11.47
CA PHE A 266 -4.15 -13.55 -11.19
C PHE A 266 -5.36 -14.44 -10.90
N HIS A 267 -5.43 -15.59 -11.54
CA HIS A 267 -6.44 -16.59 -11.28
C HIS A 267 -6.26 -17.20 -9.89
N HIS A 268 -7.35 -17.42 -9.16
CA HIS A 268 -7.33 -17.88 -7.75
C HIS A 268 -6.61 -19.22 -7.54
N GLN A 269 -6.62 -20.11 -8.53
CA GLN A 269 -5.94 -21.41 -8.43
C GLN A 269 -4.41 -21.30 -8.36
N LEU A 270 -3.81 -20.23 -8.89
CA LEU A 270 -2.37 -20.01 -8.80
C LEU A 270 -1.89 -19.83 -7.34
N TRP A 271 -2.81 -19.58 -6.42
CA TRP A 271 -2.54 -19.42 -5.01
C TRP A 271 -2.67 -20.70 -4.20
N ASN A 272 -3.19 -21.80 -4.80
CA ASN A 272 -3.37 -23.07 -4.10
C ASN A 272 -2.07 -23.60 -3.50
N PRO A 273 -0.91 -23.64 -4.21
CA PRO A 273 0.32 -24.12 -3.62
C PRO A 273 0.80 -23.29 -2.42
N VAL A 274 0.50 -21.99 -2.39
CA VAL A 274 0.81 -21.11 -1.23
C VAL A 274 -0.10 -21.48 -0.05
N ARG A 275 -1.42 -21.63 -0.27
CA ARG A 275 -2.37 -22.06 0.76
C ARG A 275 -2.02 -23.44 1.33
N GLU A 276 -1.70 -24.39 0.46
CA GLU A 276 -1.27 -25.74 0.85
C GLU A 276 0.01 -25.72 1.66
N ALA A 277 1.02 -24.93 1.25
CA ALA A 277 2.27 -24.79 2.01
C ALA A 277 2.01 -24.26 3.43
N ILE A 278 1.11 -23.28 3.60
CA ILE A 278 0.73 -22.76 4.91
C ILE A 278 -0.01 -23.83 5.72
N ALA A 279 -0.93 -24.56 5.13
CA ALA A 279 -1.62 -25.67 5.80
C ALA A 279 -0.68 -26.81 6.21
N LEU A 280 0.42 -27.00 5.47
CA LEU A 280 1.44 -28.01 5.79
C LEU A 280 2.43 -27.59 6.88
N LEU A 281 2.40 -26.38 7.43
CA LEU A 281 3.38 -25.90 8.41
C LEU A 281 3.54 -26.80 9.65
N PRO A 282 2.47 -27.38 10.26
CA PRO A 282 2.63 -28.31 11.38
C PRO A 282 3.37 -29.59 10.99
N LYS A 283 3.24 -30.04 9.74
CA LYS A 283 3.95 -31.20 9.20
C LYS A 283 5.39 -30.81 8.82
N LEU A 284 5.58 -29.68 8.13
CA LEU A 284 6.88 -29.16 7.72
C LEU A 284 7.79 -28.87 8.94
N TYR A 285 7.23 -28.58 10.09
CA TYR A 285 7.98 -28.46 11.38
C TYR A 285 8.61 -29.79 11.82
N ARG A 286 8.09 -30.96 11.36
CA ARG A 286 8.57 -32.28 11.77
C ARG A 286 9.41 -32.99 10.70
N GLU A 287 9.02 -32.83 9.44
CA GLU A 287 9.61 -33.52 8.29
C GLU A 287 9.51 -32.67 7.02
N ASP A 288 10.24 -33.04 5.97
CA ASP A 288 10.15 -32.36 4.69
C ASP A 288 8.82 -32.65 3.99
N CYS A 289 8.30 -31.62 3.33
CA CYS A 289 7.06 -31.70 2.56
C CYS A 289 7.33 -31.29 1.10
N GLN A 290 6.69 -31.97 0.17
CA GLN A 290 6.71 -31.59 -1.24
C GLN A 290 5.56 -30.62 -1.53
N ASN A 291 5.88 -29.47 -2.13
CA ASN A 291 4.92 -28.49 -2.56
C ASN A 291 5.62 -27.47 -3.47
N ASP A 292 4.99 -27.09 -4.58
CA ASP A 292 5.58 -26.21 -5.59
C ASP A 292 6.05 -24.86 -5.06
N PHE A 293 5.36 -24.31 -4.05
CA PHE A 293 5.76 -23.05 -3.44
C PHE A 293 6.98 -23.23 -2.52
N LEU A 294 7.07 -24.34 -1.78
CA LEU A 294 8.24 -24.67 -0.96
C LEU A 294 9.49 -24.87 -1.84
N ASP A 295 9.35 -25.58 -2.95
CA ASP A 295 10.43 -25.80 -3.92
C ASP A 295 10.87 -24.49 -4.57
N PHE A 296 9.91 -23.59 -4.88
CA PHE A 296 10.21 -22.24 -5.35
C PHE A 296 11.04 -21.46 -4.33
N LEU A 297 10.69 -21.51 -3.04
CA LEU A 297 11.44 -20.81 -1.98
C LEU A 297 12.86 -21.36 -1.85
N GLN A 298 13.05 -22.69 -1.84
CA GLN A 298 14.37 -23.29 -1.82
C GLN A 298 15.24 -22.83 -3.00
N CYS A 299 14.66 -22.78 -4.20
CA CYS A 299 15.32 -22.27 -5.39
C CYS A 299 15.68 -20.78 -5.27
N GLN A 300 14.78 -19.95 -4.74
CA GLN A 300 15.02 -18.51 -4.56
C GLN A 300 16.12 -18.19 -3.55
N PHE A 301 16.23 -19.00 -2.49
CA PHE A 301 17.31 -18.88 -1.50
C PHE A 301 18.57 -19.63 -1.86
N GLN A 302 18.56 -20.42 -2.95
CA GLN A 302 19.66 -21.28 -3.39
C GLN A 302 20.09 -22.29 -2.30
N GLU A 303 19.14 -22.75 -1.50
CA GLU A 303 19.37 -23.69 -0.39
C GLU A 303 18.49 -24.94 -0.58
N ALA A 304 19.13 -26.09 -0.77
CA ALA A 304 18.45 -27.38 -0.94
C ALA A 304 17.73 -27.82 0.35
N ASP A 305 18.31 -27.53 1.51
CA ASP A 305 17.69 -27.74 2.83
C ASP A 305 17.41 -26.40 3.51
N LEU A 306 16.40 -25.68 3.03
CA LEU A 306 15.99 -24.39 3.61
C LEU A 306 15.31 -24.58 4.98
N TRP A 307 14.59 -25.69 5.16
CA TRP A 307 13.72 -25.88 6.33
C TRP A 307 14.39 -26.60 7.49
N GLY A 308 15.36 -27.49 7.27
CA GLY A 308 16.08 -28.22 8.30
C GLY A 308 16.75 -27.33 9.35
N PRO A 309 17.56 -26.33 8.95
CA PRO A 309 18.15 -25.35 9.89
C PRO A 309 17.10 -24.54 10.65
N ILE A 310 16.00 -24.16 10.00
CA ILE A 310 14.90 -23.38 10.65
C ILE A 310 14.21 -24.25 11.71
N ARG A 311 13.90 -25.53 11.38
CA ARG A 311 13.33 -26.51 12.34
C ARG A 311 14.21 -26.67 13.58
N LYS A 312 15.51 -26.89 13.34
CA LYS A 312 16.49 -27.12 14.40
C LYS A 312 16.61 -25.95 15.36
N ASN A 313 16.48 -24.73 14.85
CA ASN A 313 16.63 -23.50 15.62
C ASN A 313 15.31 -22.99 16.21
N ALA A 314 14.17 -23.45 15.74
CA ALA A 314 12.87 -23.04 16.26
C ALA A 314 12.59 -23.70 17.62
N LYS A 315 12.26 -22.87 18.61
CA LYS A 315 11.94 -23.33 19.97
C LYS A 315 10.67 -24.20 20.02
N ASP A 316 9.68 -23.83 19.20
CA ASP A 316 8.38 -24.47 19.11
C ASP A 316 7.74 -24.19 17.73
N LEU A 317 6.54 -24.73 17.49
CA LEU A 317 5.81 -24.52 16.24
C LEU A 317 5.51 -23.05 15.94
N PRO A 318 5.03 -22.20 16.87
CA PRO A 318 4.84 -20.78 16.62
C PRO A 318 6.11 -20.05 16.14
N HIS A 319 7.27 -20.33 16.74
CA HIS A 319 8.55 -19.74 16.28
C HIS A 319 8.94 -20.25 14.88
N PHE A 320 8.66 -21.52 14.59
CA PHE A 320 8.88 -22.06 13.25
C PHE A 320 7.98 -21.36 12.21
N ILE A 321 6.67 -21.20 12.50
CA ILE A 321 5.71 -20.50 11.64
C ILE A 321 6.18 -19.06 11.39
N HIS A 322 6.63 -18.37 12.42
CA HIS A 322 7.16 -17.01 12.29
C HIS A 322 8.37 -16.98 11.34
N ALA A 323 9.35 -17.85 11.55
CA ALA A 323 10.54 -17.94 10.70
C ALA A 323 10.21 -18.38 9.25
N PHE A 324 9.20 -19.22 9.07
CA PHE A 324 8.67 -19.53 7.74
C PHE A 324 8.16 -18.28 7.04
N HIS A 325 7.33 -17.46 7.70
CA HIS A 325 6.80 -16.24 7.11
C HIS A 325 7.86 -15.16 6.87
N GLU A 326 8.99 -15.17 7.56
CA GLU A 326 10.14 -14.33 7.22
C GLU A 326 10.75 -14.71 5.86
N LYS A 327 10.71 -15.98 5.46
CA LYS A 327 11.17 -16.48 4.16
C LYS A 327 10.08 -16.39 3.09
N ALA A 328 8.86 -16.81 3.44
CA ALA A 328 7.67 -16.78 2.58
C ALA A 328 6.93 -15.42 2.71
N ASP A 329 7.64 -14.32 2.50
CA ASP A 329 7.10 -12.97 2.64
C ASP A 329 6.24 -12.54 1.43
N GLY A 330 5.58 -11.38 1.54
CA GLY A 330 4.68 -10.86 0.52
C GLY A 330 5.34 -10.72 -0.86
N LEU A 331 6.64 -10.36 -0.90
CA LEU A 331 7.39 -10.29 -2.16
C LEU A 331 7.58 -11.68 -2.78
N ARG A 332 7.91 -12.69 -1.99
CA ARG A 332 8.11 -14.07 -2.48
C ARG A 332 6.81 -14.67 -2.99
N ILE A 333 5.70 -14.42 -2.29
CA ILE A 333 4.37 -14.83 -2.76
C ILE A 333 4.06 -14.18 -4.11
N LEU A 334 4.23 -12.86 -4.26
CA LEU A 334 4.02 -12.16 -5.53
C LEU A 334 4.92 -12.72 -6.66
N GLN A 335 6.19 -12.97 -6.38
CA GLN A 335 7.12 -13.54 -7.36
C GLN A 335 6.70 -14.94 -7.80
N TYR A 336 6.25 -15.77 -6.87
CA TYR A 336 5.73 -17.10 -7.17
C TYR A 336 4.50 -17.04 -8.07
N VAL A 337 3.50 -16.23 -7.70
CA VAL A 337 2.25 -16.11 -8.45
C VAL A 337 2.49 -15.55 -9.86
N ARG A 338 3.37 -14.54 -10.00
CA ARG A 338 3.78 -14.03 -11.32
C ARG A 338 4.45 -15.10 -12.19
N ARG A 339 5.36 -15.89 -11.60
CA ARG A 339 6.00 -17.01 -12.31
C ARG A 339 4.98 -18.07 -12.74
N SER A 340 4.02 -18.38 -11.88
CA SER A 340 2.96 -19.37 -12.16
C SER A 340 2.02 -18.85 -13.26
N HIS A 341 1.62 -17.58 -13.21
CA HIS A 341 0.83 -16.93 -14.25
C HIS A 341 1.53 -16.95 -15.61
N ALA A 342 2.83 -16.68 -15.66
CA ALA A 342 3.60 -16.74 -16.92
C ALA A 342 3.66 -18.13 -17.53
N ARG A 343 3.52 -19.20 -16.72
CA ARG A 343 3.45 -20.60 -17.20
C ARG A 343 2.05 -21.04 -17.63
N GLN A 344 1.03 -20.41 -17.04
CA GLN A 344 -0.38 -20.70 -17.29
C GLN A 344 -1.11 -19.37 -17.52
N PRO A 345 -0.86 -18.69 -18.64
CA PRO A 345 -1.48 -17.39 -18.92
C PRO A 345 -2.99 -17.55 -19.12
N MET A 346 -3.74 -16.60 -18.58
CA MET A 346 -5.19 -16.47 -18.72
C MET A 346 -5.50 -15.00 -18.97
N SER A 347 -6.53 -14.70 -19.76
CA SER A 347 -6.96 -13.29 -19.90
C SER A 347 -7.46 -12.74 -18.56
N ASP A 348 -7.33 -11.43 -18.40
CA ASP A 348 -7.73 -10.78 -17.15
C ASP A 348 -9.24 -10.86 -16.89
N GLU A 349 -10.04 -10.80 -17.95
CA GLU A 349 -11.49 -10.94 -17.90
C GLU A 349 -11.88 -12.35 -17.44
N GLN A 350 -11.29 -13.37 -18.05
CA GLN A 350 -11.53 -14.75 -17.68
C GLN A 350 -11.08 -15.01 -16.23
N ALA A 351 -9.87 -14.57 -15.86
CA ALA A 351 -9.35 -14.72 -14.49
C ALA A 351 -10.26 -14.03 -13.46
N LEU A 352 -10.73 -12.80 -13.75
CA LEU A 352 -11.64 -12.09 -12.86
C LEU A 352 -12.98 -12.79 -12.73
N ARG A 353 -13.54 -13.23 -13.85
CA ARG A 353 -14.83 -13.94 -13.86
C ARG A 353 -14.78 -15.23 -13.04
N GLU A 354 -13.75 -16.05 -13.24
CA GLU A 354 -13.56 -17.30 -12.48
C GLU A 354 -13.30 -17.02 -10.99
N ASN A 355 -12.55 -15.97 -10.67
CA ASN A 355 -12.35 -15.51 -9.31
C ASN A 355 -13.68 -15.14 -8.64
N LEU A 356 -14.49 -14.26 -9.26
CA LEU A 356 -15.80 -13.84 -8.73
C LEU A 356 -16.78 -15.02 -8.62
N SER A 357 -16.79 -15.92 -9.63
CA SER A 357 -17.63 -17.13 -9.61
C SER A 357 -17.30 -18.06 -8.43
N THR A 358 -16.05 -18.04 -7.98
CA THR A 358 -15.58 -18.85 -6.85
C THR A 358 -15.82 -18.17 -5.51
N TRP A 359 -15.60 -16.85 -5.43
CA TRP A 359 -15.66 -16.12 -4.17
C TRP A 359 -17.04 -15.66 -3.77
N ILE A 360 -17.84 -15.19 -4.76
CA ILE A 360 -19.16 -14.58 -4.58
C ILE A 360 -20.10 -14.94 -5.72
N PRO A 361 -20.36 -16.25 -5.98
CA PRO A 361 -21.14 -16.71 -7.13
C PRO A 361 -22.53 -16.06 -7.22
N GLU A 362 -23.16 -15.77 -6.09
CA GLU A 362 -24.47 -15.14 -5.99
C GLU A 362 -24.51 -13.66 -6.42
N LYS A 363 -23.33 -13.01 -6.49
CA LYS A 363 -23.19 -11.61 -6.90
C LYS A 363 -22.65 -11.45 -8.31
N LEU A 364 -22.27 -12.54 -8.99
CA LEU A 364 -21.71 -12.46 -10.35
C LEU A 364 -22.73 -11.83 -11.30
N PRO A 365 -22.41 -10.68 -11.95
CA PRO A 365 -23.39 -10.04 -12.82
C PRO A 365 -23.69 -10.88 -14.07
N PRO A 366 -24.97 -11.04 -14.47
CA PRO A 366 -25.33 -11.85 -15.65
C PRO A 366 -24.71 -11.35 -16.98
N TRP A 367 -24.36 -10.07 -17.05
CA TRP A 367 -23.75 -9.47 -18.23
C TRP A 367 -22.22 -9.67 -18.29
N PHE A 368 -21.59 -10.20 -17.24
CA PHE A 368 -20.16 -10.51 -17.22
C PHE A 368 -19.93 -11.95 -17.68
N GLU A 369 -20.13 -12.18 -18.99
CA GLU A 369 -20.06 -13.48 -19.68
C GLU A 369 -18.61 -13.85 -20.06
N GLU A 370 -18.41 -15.04 -20.65
CA GLU A 370 -17.08 -15.59 -20.97
C GLU A 370 -16.32 -14.80 -22.03
N ASP A 371 -17.02 -14.21 -22.99
CA ASP A 371 -16.47 -13.41 -24.09
C ASP A 371 -16.39 -11.92 -23.78
N CYS A 372 -16.67 -11.54 -22.53
CA CYS A 372 -16.65 -10.14 -22.10
C CYS A 372 -15.22 -9.58 -22.16
N CYS A 373 -15.08 -8.36 -22.68
CA CYS A 373 -13.81 -7.64 -22.76
C CYS A 373 -13.89 -6.32 -21.98
N PHE A 374 -12.90 -6.03 -21.15
CA PHE A 374 -12.87 -4.78 -20.35
C PHE A 374 -12.93 -3.52 -21.22
N GLN A 375 -12.43 -3.59 -22.46
CA GLN A 375 -12.48 -2.46 -23.39
C GLN A 375 -13.90 -2.12 -23.84
N THR A 376 -14.81 -3.10 -23.89
CA THR A 376 -16.20 -2.92 -24.31
C THR A 376 -17.16 -2.63 -23.15
N LEU A 377 -16.75 -2.90 -21.92
CA LEU A 377 -17.55 -2.59 -20.73
C LEU A 377 -17.66 -1.07 -20.53
N THR A 378 -18.81 -0.62 -20.07
CA THR A 378 -19.01 0.78 -19.66
C THR A 378 -18.23 1.08 -18.37
N LEU A 379 -17.96 2.36 -18.08
CA LEU A 379 -17.37 2.77 -16.80
C LEU A 379 -18.23 2.32 -15.61
N GLU A 380 -19.56 2.34 -15.76
CA GLU A 380 -20.49 1.87 -14.73
C GLU A 380 -20.32 0.38 -14.44
N GLN A 381 -20.18 -0.43 -15.50
CA GLN A 381 -19.94 -1.88 -15.35
C GLN A 381 -18.57 -2.17 -14.72
N LEU A 382 -17.50 -1.51 -15.14
CA LEU A 382 -16.18 -1.64 -14.53
C LEU A 382 -16.20 -1.21 -13.05
N ASN A 383 -16.88 -0.10 -12.76
CA ASN A 383 -17.05 0.39 -11.39
C ASN A 383 -17.86 -0.58 -10.53
N HIS A 384 -18.88 -1.23 -11.11
CA HIS A 384 -19.64 -2.27 -10.43
C HIS A 384 -18.74 -3.47 -10.04
N LEU A 385 -17.91 -3.97 -10.97
CA LEU A 385 -16.95 -5.05 -10.66
C LEU A 385 -15.95 -4.63 -9.56
N ARG A 386 -15.44 -3.39 -9.60
CA ARG A 386 -14.59 -2.84 -8.55
C ARG A 386 -15.29 -2.87 -7.19
N ASN A 387 -16.54 -2.45 -7.15
CA ASN A 387 -17.30 -2.39 -5.90
C ASN A 387 -17.59 -3.78 -5.33
N LEU A 388 -17.86 -4.79 -6.17
CA LEU A 388 -17.97 -6.17 -5.72
C LEU A 388 -16.69 -6.66 -5.04
N LEU A 389 -15.55 -6.39 -5.64
CA LEU A 389 -14.25 -6.75 -5.05
C LEU A 389 -13.96 -5.96 -3.76
N PHE A 390 -14.31 -4.67 -3.71
CA PHE A 390 -14.16 -3.84 -2.51
C PHE A 390 -15.01 -4.35 -1.35
N GLU A 391 -16.26 -4.73 -1.61
CA GLU A 391 -17.15 -5.33 -0.60
C GLU A 391 -16.59 -6.66 -0.08
N GLU A 392 -16.11 -7.53 -0.99
CA GLU A 392 -15.54 -8.82 -0.61
C GLU A 392 -14.24 -8.68 0.17
N GLU A 393 -13.33 -7.81 -0.26
CA GLU A 393 -12.11 -7.46 0.47
C GLU A 393 -12.44 -6.96 1.88
N SER A 394 -13.39 -6.03 2.00
CA SER A 394 -13.83 -5.48 3.28
C SER A 394 -14.45 -6.54 4.20
N ARG A 395 -15.28 -7.43 3.66
CA ARG A 395 -15.91 -8.54 4.39
C ARG A 395 -14.87 -9.51 4.95
N LEU A 396 -13.89 -9.88 4.12
CA LEU A 396 -12.81 -10.78 4.54
C LEU A 396 -11.91 -10.16 5.62
N HIS A 397 -11.57 -8.88 5.51
CA HIS A 397 -10.82 -8.16 6.55
C HIS A 397 -11.58 -8.14 7.88
N GLN A 398 -12.90 -7.85 7.86
CA GLN A 398 -13.73 -7.85 9.07
C GLN A 398 -13.79 -9.23 9.72
N GLN A 399 -13.96 -10.30 8.93
CA GLN A 399 -13.96 -11.67 9.44
C GLN A 399 -12.65 -12.04 10.13
N LYS A 400 -11.51 -11.67 9.55
CA LYS A 400 -10.19 -11.97 10.13
C LYS A 400 -9.91 -11.19 11.41
N ASN A 401 -10.37 -9.96 11.49
CA ASN A 401 -10.21 -9.16 12.72
C ASN A 401 -11.15 -9.61 13.86
N ALA A 402 -12.28 -10.22 13.53
CA ALA A 402 -13.22 -10.78 14.51
C ALA A 402 -12.76 -12.15 15.08
N SER A 403 -11.84 -12.83 14.41
CA SER A 403 -11.32 -14.14 14.85
C SER A 403 -10.08 -13.91 15.73
N PRO A 404 -10.07 -14.31 17.01
CA PRO A 404 -8.87 -14.25 17.85
C PRO A 404 -7.78 -15.12 17.22
N ARG A 405 -6.63 -14.55 16.94
CA ARG A 405 -5.42 -15.24 16.45
C ARG A 405 -4.65 -15.89 17.61
#